data_63f388d57eef93c01297a1a45e0726fd
#
_entry.id   63f388d57eef93c01297a1a45e0726fd
#
_cell.length_a   1.000
_cell.length_b   1.000
_cell.length_c   1.000
_cell.angle_alpha   90.00
_cell.angle_beta   90.00
_cell.angle_gamma   90.00
#
_symmetry.space_group_name_H-M   'P 1'
#
loop_
_entity.id
_entity.type
_entity.pdbx_description
1 polymer ?
#
loop_
_entity_poly.entity_id
_entity_poly.type
_entity_poly.pdbx_seq_one_letter_code
_entity_poly.pdbx_strand_id
1 'polypeptide(L)'
;MCIRDRFLAMLDAGQDVESLFETPSEYLAAVNYITNVYLTPEVHPDKILLLAGSYHGPSVQAEYEFWVKAPGESEYSRVSAYSTRSWTEYAAAEHGTYQFRVNARIVGSSADFERYYECSVDF
;
A
#
# COMPACT_ATOMS: atom_id res chain seq x y z
N MET A 1 7.78 12.41 -6.82
CA MET A 1 7.64 12.23 -7.28
C MET A 1 7.97 11.86 -7.39
N CYS A 2 8.03 11.60 -7.56
CA CYS A 2 8.00 11.22 -8.08
C CYS A 2 8.56 10.90 -8.87
N ILE A 3 8.43 10.15 -9.12
CA ILE A 3 8.91 9.81 -10.21
C ILE A 3 8.96 10.90 -10.98
N ARG A 4 8.07 11.65 -10.91
CA ARG A 4 7.95 12.56 -11.69
C ARG A 4 9.03 13.50 -11.69
N ASP A 5 9.60 13.84 -10.68
CA ASP A 5 10.52 14.76 -10.77
C ASP A 5 11.72 14.34 -11.35
N ARG A 6 12.16 13.21 -11.08
CA ARG A 6 13.22 12.82 -11.59
C ARG A 6 12.99 12.54 -12.93
N PHE A 7 11.90 12.10 -13.24
CA PHE A 7 11.61 11.78 -14.50
C PHE A 7 11.58 12.99 -15.30
N LEU A 8 11.05 14.03 -14.80
CA LEU A 8 11.01 15.18 -15.54
C LEU A 8 12.33 15.72 -15.76
N ALA A 9 13.19 15.51 -14.89
CA ALA A 9 14.45 16.03 -15.09
C ALA A 9 15.07 15.36 -16.22
N MET A 10 14.79 14.15 -16.40
CA MET A 10 15.34 13.55 -17.44
C MET A 10 14.71 13.91 -18.57
N LEU A 11 13.52 14.21 -18.54
CA LEU A 11 12.85 14.52 -19.67
C LEU A 11 13.46 15.66 -20.23
N ASP A 12 13.86 16.53 -19.50
CA ASP A 12 14.36 17.60 -20.12
C ASP A 12 15.59 17.38 -20.60
N ALA A 13 16.28 16.74 -20.02
CA ALA A 13 17.45 16.61 -20.37
C ALA A 13 17.53 16.05 -21.59
N GLY A 14 16.92 15.47 -21.83
CA GLY A 14 17.09 14.94 -22.85
C GLY A 14 16.26 14.66 -23.45
N GLN A 15 15.69 14.64 -23.15
CA GLN A 15 14.75 14.35 -23.63
C GLN A 15 14.89 13.24 -24.17
N ASP A 16 15.69 12.67 -24.05
CA ASP A 16 15.70 11.60 -24.58
C ASP A 16 15.48 10.53 -23.85
N VAL A 17 15.50 10.56 -22.67
CA VAL A 17 15.14 9.57 -21.92
C VAL A 17 13.86 9.40 -22.12
N GLU A 18 13.26 10.34 -22.44
CA GLU A 18 12.00 10.21 -22.60
C GLU A 18 11.71 9.47 -23.73
N SER A 19 12.55 9.06 -24.49
CA SER A 19 12.17 8.28 -25.61
C SER A 19 11.55 6.99 -25.13
N LEU A 20 11.71 6.61 -23.93
CA LEU A 20 11.08 5.41 -23.52
C LEU A 20 9.70 5.69 -23.07
N PHE A 21 9.50 6.70 -22.29
CA PHE A 21 8.20 7.04 -21.80
C PHE A 21 8.09 8.52 -21.91
N GLU A 22 7.16 8.97 -22.71
CA GLU A 22 7.02 10.38 -22.90
C GLU A 22 6.50 11.04 -21.69
N THR A 23 5.72 10.40 -20.89
CA THR A 23 5.13 11.04 -19.73
C THR A 23 5.07 10.05 -18.60
N PRO A 24 4.99 10.49 -17.36
CA PRO A 24 4.87 9.60 -16.24
C PRO A 24 3.62 8.73 -16.33
N SER A 25 2.59 9.26 -16.97
CA SER A 25 1.39 8.54 -17.11
C SER A 25 1.59 7.31 -17.97
N GLU A 26 2.34 7.44 -19.03
CA GLU A 26 2.60 6.32 -19.88
C GLU A 26 3.47 5.31 -19.18
N TYR A 27 4.37 5.76 -18.33
CA TYR A 27 5.20 4.85 -17.59
C TYR A 27 4.33 4.02 -16.66
N LEU A 28 3.41 4.64 -15.93
CA LEU A 28 2.57 3.91 -15.01
C LEU A 28 1.69 2.92 -15.73
N ALA A 29 1.26 3.24 -16.93
CA ALA A 29 0.41 2.31 -17.67
C ALA A 29 1.15 1.01 -17.98
N ALA A 30 2.46 1.04 -17.99
CA ALA A 30 3.22 -0.15 -18.31
C ALA A 30 3.59 -0.94 -17.04
N VAL A 31 3.32 -0.42 -15.85
CA VAL A 31 3.69 -1.08 -14.63
C VAL A 31 2.69 -2.16 -14.29
N ASN A 32 3.10 -3.39 -14.19
CA ASN A 32 2.21 -4.48 -13.85
C ASN A 32 2.58 -5.10 -12.50
N TYR A 33 3.11 -4.32 -11.58
CA TYR A 33 3.43 -4.76 -10.24
C TYR A 33 3.20 -3.58 -9.30
N ILE A 34 3.19 -3.83 -8.00
CA ILE A 34 2.97 -2.76 -7.03
C ILE A 34 4.28 -2.07 -6.73
N THR A 35 4.33 -0.76 -6.93
CA THR A 35 5.53 0.00 -6.68
C THR A 35 5.55 0.55 -5.27
N ASN A 36 4.39 0.89 -4.73
CA ASN A 36 4.27 1.43 -3.38
C ASN A 36 2.95 1.05 -2.76
N VAL A 37 2.93 0.90 -1.45
CA VAL A 37 1.69 0.65 -0.73
C VAL A 37 1.72 1.53 0.51
N TYR A 38 0.55 1.97 0.98
CA TYR A 38 0.46 2.77 2.20
C TYR A 38 -0.74 2.36 3.02
N LEU A 39 -0.74 2.74 4.29
CA LEU A 39 -1.80 2.38 5.22
C LEU A 39 -2.02 3.56 6.17
N THR A 40 -3.26 4.00 6.29
CA THR A 40 -3.62 5.07 7.18
C THR A 40 -4.64 4.55 8.17
N PRO A 41 -4.33 4.52 9.47
CA PRO A 41 -5.30 4.12 10.46
C PRO A 41 -6.15 5.31 10.87
N GLU A 42 -7.45 5.07 11.10
CA GLU A 42 -8.34 6.13 11.54
C GLU A 42 -9.03 5.66 12.80
N VAL A 43 -8.78 6.32 13.92
CA VAL A 43 -9.27 5.89 15.21
C VAL A 43 -10.70 6.37 15.45
N HIS A 44 -11.57 5.46 15.83
CA HIS A 44 -12.95 5.74 16.20
C HIS A 44 -13.15 5.26 17.65
N PRO A 45 -14.24 5.58 18.29
CA PRO A 45 -14.41 5.24 19.71
C PRO A 45 -14.33 3.75 20.03
N ASP A 46 -14.72 2.90 19.11
CA ASP A 46 -14.75 1.45 19.36
C ASP A 46 -14.06 0.65 18.29
N LYS A 47 -13.34 1.27 17.38
CA LYS A 47 -12.69 0.55 16.29
C LYS A 47 -11.62 1.40 15.66
N ILE A 48 -10.79 0.76 14.87
CA ILE A 48 -9.79 1.46 14.08
C ILE A 48 -10.04 1.07 12.63
N LEU A 49 -10.24 2.06 11.79
CA LEU A 49 -10.48 1.83 10.38
C LEU A 49 -9.13 1.85 9.69
N LEU A 50 -8.85 0.85 8.88
CA LEU A 50 -7.59 0.74 8.18
C LEU A 50 -7.82 1.02 6.70
N LEU A 51 -7.19 2.08 6.21
CA LEU A 51 -7.36 2.51 4.83
C LEU A 51 -6.03 2.33 4.09
N ALA A 52 -6.01 1.48 3.11
CA ALA A 52 -4.81 1.18 2.36
C ALA A 52 -4.93 1.65 0.92
N GLY A 53 -3.82 1.75 0.25
CA GLY A 53 -3.80 2.06 -1.16
C GLY A 53 -2.45 1.69 -1.73
N SER A 54 -2.35 1.67 -3.04
CA SER A 54 -1.10 1.30 -3.69
C SER A 54 -1.00 1.97 -5.04
N TYR A 55 0.22 1.95 -5.59
CA TYR A 55 0.46 2.49 -6.91
C TYR A 55 0.85 1.35 -7.84
N HIS A 56 0.16 1.24 -8.95
CA HIS A 56 0.42 0.24 -9.98
C HIS A 56 -0.23 0.73 -11.26
N GLY A 57 0.03 0.06 -12.37
CA GLY A 57 -0.57 0.45 -13.63
C GLY A 57 -2.04 0.09 -13.69
N PRO A 58 -2.81 0.70 -14.57
CA PRO A 58 -4.25 0.47 -14.63
C PRO A 58 -4.65 -0.88 -15.22
N SER A 59 -3.71 -1.60 -15.78
CA SER A 59 -4.03 -2.89 -16.37
C SER A 59 -4.05 -4.02 -15.34
N VAL A 60 -3.69 -3.76 -14.11
CA VAL A 60 -3.65 -4.77 -13.05
C VAL A 60 -4.45 -4.28 -11.86
N GLN A 61 -4.78 -5.19 -10.98
CA GLN A 61 -5.55 -4.87 -9.80
C GLN A 61 -4.81 -5.39 -8.58
N ALA A 62 -4.78 -4.61 -7.51
CA ALA A 62 -4.10 -4.98 -6.29
C ALA A 62 -5.05 -5.66 -5.32
N GLU A 63 -4.52 -6.52 -4.49
CA GLU A 63 -5.27 -7.06 -3.37
C GLU A 63 -4.44 -6.85 -2.11
N TYR A 64 -5.12 -6.79 -0.96
CA TYR A 64 -4.53 -6.39 0.29
C TYR A 64 -4.86 -7.36 1.41
N GLU A 65 -3.86 -7.61 2.28
CA GLU A 65 -4.04 -8.46 3.46
C GLU A 65 -3.65 -7.62 4.66
N PHE A 66 -4.50 -7.55 5.68
CA PHE A 66 -4.26 -6.69 6.83
C PHE A 66 -3.92 -7.50 8.07
N TRP A 67 -2.99 -6.97 8.86
CA TRP A 67 -2.49 -7.62 10.08
C TRP A 67 -2.44 -6.64 11.24
N VAL A 68 -2.55 -7.14 12.48
CA VAL A 68 -2.50 -6.30 13.66
C VAL A 68 -1.63 -6.93 14.72
N LYS A 69 -0.98 -6.07 15.50
CA LYS A 69 -0.30 -6.48 16.70
C LYS A 69 -0.87 -5.59 17.78
N ALA A 70 -1.72 -6.13 18.63
CA ALA A 70 -2.40 -5.36 19.67
C ALA A 70 -1.47 -5.08 20.84
N PRO A 71 -1.83 -4.18 21.75
CA PRO A 71 -0.96 -3.88 22.87
C PRO A 71 -0.60 -5.14 23.66
N GLY A 72 0.65 -5.32 23.91
CA GLY A 72 1.12 -6.49 24.64
C GLY A 72 1.40 -7.72 23.79
N GLU A 73 1.05 -7.68 22.52
CA GLU A 73 1.32 -8.82 21.65
C GLU A 73 2.69 -8.69 21.02
N SER A 74 3.35 -9.82 20.81
CA SER A 74 4.68 -9.80 20.22
C SER A 74 4.67 -10.20 18.77
N GLU A 75 3.52 -10.68 18.25
CA GLU A 75 3.43 -11.11 16.88
C GLU A 75 2.17 -10.60 16.23
N TYR A 76 2.20 -10.45 14.91
CA TYR A 76 1.03 -10.00 14.17
C TYR A 76 0.00 -11.12 14.02
N SER A 77 -1.27 -10.75 14.05
CA SER A 77 -2.36 -11.66 13.75
C SER A 77 -3.11 -11.10 12.54
N ARG A 78 -3.63 -11.98 11.69
CA ARG A 78 -4.28 -11.52 10.49
C ARG A 78 -5.68 -11.00 10.78
N VAL A 79 -5.96 -9.79 10.31
CA VAL A 79 -7.25 -9.17 10.45
C VAL A 79 -8.14 -9.53 9.26
N SER A 80 -7.59 -9.53 8.07
CA SER A 80 -8.35 -9.77 6.86
C SER A 80 -7.47 -10.44 5.83
N ALA A 81 -7.99 -11.49 5.19
CA ALA A 81 -7.25 -12.18 4.15
C ALA A 81 -7.22 -11.33 2.90
N TYR A 82 -6.38 -11.68 1.94
CA TYR A 82 -6.26 -10.93 0.71
C TYR A 82 -7.61 -10.72 0.05
N SER A 83 -7.87 -9.49 -0.33
CA SER A 83 -9.09 -9.10 -1.01
C SER A 83 -8.80 -7.81 -1.77
N THR A 84 -9.59 -7.53 -2.80
CA THR A 84 -9.40 -6.30 -3.56
C THR A 84 -9.93 -5.09 -2.81
N ARG A 85 -10.58 -5.30 -1.66
CA ARG A 85 -11.05 -4.19 -0.86
C ARG A 85 -9.86 -3.53 -0.18
N SER A 86 -9.70 -2.23 -0.34
CA SER A 86 -8.54 -1.51 0.15
C SER A 86 -8.71 -1.03 1.59
N TRP A 87 -9.73 -1.46 2.30
CA TRP A 87 -9.94 -1.04 3.68
C TRP A 87 -10.54 -2.17 4.50
N THR A 88 -10.39 -2.08 5.80
CA THR A 88 -11.05 -3.01 6.73
C THR A 88 -11.20 -2.32 8.07
N GLU A 89 -12.01 -2.90 8.95
CA GLU A 89 -12.17 -2.37 10.29
C GLU A 89 -11.64 -3.36 11.29
N TYR A 90 -11.04 -2.85 12.36
CA TYR A 90 -10.56 -3.70 13.44
C TYR A 90 -11.24 -3.24 14.72
N ALA A 91 -11.98 -4.14 15.37
CA ALA A 91 -12.67 -3.82 16.62
C ALA A 91 -11.63 -3.71 17.72
N ALA A 92 -11.46 -2.52 18.26
CA ALA A 92 -10.47 -2.29 19.30
C ALA A 92 -11.20 -2.00 20.59
N ALA A 93 -10.77 -2.62 21.68
CA ALA A 93 -11.38 -2.42 22.96
C ALA A 93 -10.38 -1.96 23.99
N GLU A 94 -9.17 -2.45 23.91
CA GLU A 94 -8.17 -2.14 24.87
C GLU A 94 -7.40 -0.91 24.47
N HIS A 95 -7.17 0.01 25.39
CA HIS A 95 -6.40 1.20 25.06
C HIS A 95 -4.91 0.86 25.04
N GLY A 96 -4.18 1.50 24.18
CA GLY A 96 -2.75 1.28 24.05
C GLY A 96 -2.29 1.51 22.64
N THR A 97 -1.10 1.07 22.32
CA THR A 97 -0.52 1.25 21.00
C THR A 97 -0.74 0.01 20.18
N TYR A 98 -1.36 0.20 19.02
CA TYR A 98 -1.59 -0.90 18.08
C TYR A 98 -0.66 -0.71 16.90
N GLN A 99 -0.13 -1.82 16.39
CA GLN A 99 0.69 -1.78 15.19
C GLN A 99 -0.08 -2.51 14.11
N PHE A 100 -0.08 -1.95 12.91
CA PHE A 100 -0.79 -2.54 11.79
C PHE A 100 0.15 -2.74 10.62
N ARG A 101 -0.13 -3.75 9.84
CA ARG A 101 0.65 -4.02 8.63
C ARG A 101 -0.31 -4.35 7.50
N VAL A 102 -0.02 -3.88 6.31
CA VAL A 102 -0.74 -4.26 5.12
C VAL A 102 0.27 -4.88 4.15
N ASN A 103 -0.08 -6.03 3.62
CA ASN A 103 0.69 -6.64 2.54
C ASN A 103 -0.13 -6.45 1.27
N ALA A 104 0.52 -6.14 0.18
CA ALA A 104 -0.15 -5.91 -1.09
C ALA A 104 0.52 -6.70 -2.19
N ARG A 105 -0.28 -7.21 -3.11
CA ARG A 105 0.21 -7.91 -4.28
C ARG A 105 -0.81 -7.77 -5.40
N ILE A 106 -0.39 -8.07 -6.62
CA ILE A 106 -1.31 -8.03 -7.74
C ILE A 106 -2.17 -9.28 -7.70
N VAL A 107 -3.43 -9.16 -8.03
CA VAL A 107 -4.36 -10.27 -8.08
C VAL A 107 -3.79 -11.32 -9.04
N GLY A 108 -3.72 -12.55 -8.58
CA GLY A 108 -3.16 -13.63 -9.38
C GLY A 108 -1.70 -13.90 -9.14
N SER A 109 -1.04 -13.08 -8.32
CA SER A 109 0.36 -13.29 -8.01
C SER A 109 0.51 -14.50 -7.11
N SER A 110 1.60 -15.24 -7.27
CA SER A 110 1.89 -16.36 -6.38
C SER A 110 2.79 -15.94 -5.22
N ALA A 111 3.19 -14.68 -5.18
CA ALA A 111 4.05 -14.22 -4.10
C ALA A 111 3.25 -14.03 -2.82
N ASP A 112 3.91 -14.11 -1.67
CA ASP A 112 3.23 -13.84 -0.41
C ASP A 112 2.84 -12.37 -0.39
N PHE A 113 3.69 -11.49 -0.84
CA PHE A 113 3.37 -10.08 -1.02
C PHE A 113 4.44 -9.47 -1.93
N GLU A 114 4.10 -8.35 -2.56
CA GLU A 114 5.06 -7.62 -3.39
C GLU A 114 5.59 -6.42 -2.64
N ARG A 115 4.74 -5.78 -1.85
CA ARG A 115 5.14 -4.64 -1.02
C ARG A 115 4.35 -4.69 0.26
N TYR A 116 4.86 -4.06 1.29
CA TYR A 116 4.16 -3.96 2.56
C TYR A 116 4.40 -2.61 3.21
N TYR A 117 3.57 -2.26 4.17
CA TYR A 117 3.72 -1.04 4.94
C TYR A 117 3.27 -1.31 6.37
N GLU A 118 3.99 -0.77 7.34
CA GLU A 118 3.66 -0.93 8.75
C GLU A 118 3.49 0.43 9.39
N CYS A 119 2.56 0.56 10.31
CA CYS A 119 2.36 1.80 11.03
C CYS A 119 1.87 1.49 12.43
N SER A 120 1.86 2.49 13.30
CA SER A 120 1.32 2.32 14.63
C SER A 120 0.39 3.48 14.96
N VAL A 121 -0.53 3.25 15.88
CA VAL A 121 -1.47 4.28 16.29
C VAL A 121 -1.88 4.02 17.73
N ASP A 122 -2.12 5.08 18.47
CA ASP A 122 -2.57 4.95 19.85
C ASP A 122 -4.09 4.98 19.89
N PHE A 123 -4.65 4.07 20.65
CA PHE A 123 -6.11 3.97 20.78
C PHE A 123 -6.56 4.30 22.18
#